data_8742ad0282529173eee56c5aa4623e7d
#
_entry.id   8742ad0282529173eee56c5aa4623e7d
#
_cell.length_a   1.000
_cell.length_b   1.000
_cell.length_c   1.000
_cell.angle_alpha   90.00
_cell.angle_beta   90.00
_cell.angle_gamma   90.00
#
_symmetry.space_group_name_H-M   'P 1'
#
loop_
_entity.id
_entity.type
_entity.pdbx_description
1 polymer ?
#
loop_
_entity_poly.entity_id
_entity_poly.type
_entity_poly.pdbx_seq_one_letter_code
_entity_poly.pdbx_strand_id
1 'polypeptide(L)'
;RRQSPDINAGVSKSLEARFGDTSEFALQGAGDQGTVYGYATNETPQRLPLPLVLSHEICGRLDDARKDGTISGIKSDGKAQVTVRYDAAGQPVAVETVVVSIQHDATKTLDELAAEVKTLIVAPACKPYLPISADTEILVNPSGLFTVGGSKADTGLTGRKLMVDTYGGLAPHGGGAFSGKDASKVDRSGAYMARLIAKTIVDSGLAQECQVAISYAIGKADPVAFTIDTLGSGEYSDKILTEAAREVFPLRPGAIIDALGLRAPGYTRYSTYGHFGHAGLHWENSFAHVDALKKAVTTHAHETNAHQ
;
A
#
# COMPACT_ATOMS: atom_id res chain seq x y z
N ARG A 1 7.67 -27.04 2.08
CA ARG A 1 6.81 -27.88 1.20
C ARG A 1 7.25 -27.65 -0.24
N ARG A 2 7.21 -28.68 -1.08
CA ARG A 2 7.46 -28.55 -2.51
C ARG A 2 6.19 -28.08 -3.20
N GLN A 3 6.32 -27.25 -4.24
CA GLN A 3 5.21 -26.84 -5.11
C GLN A 3 4.65 -28.07 -5.84
N SER A 4 3.33 -28.09 -6.10
CA SER A 4 2.70 -29.10 -6.94
C SER A 4 3.39 -29.16 -8.32
N PRO A 5 3.68 -30.38 -8.88
CA PRO A 5 4.26 -30.51 -10.21
C PRO A 5 3.39 -29.83 -11.29
N ASP A 6 2.08 -29.90 -11.18
CA ASP A 6 1.15 -29.31 -12.15
C ASP A 6 1.20 -27.78 -12.14
N ILE A 7 1.20 -27.18 -10.94
CA ILE A 7 1.36 -25.72 -10.78
C ILE A 7 2.73 -25.31 -11.29
N ASN A 8 3.80 -26.04 -10.95
CA ASN A 8 5.15 -25.75 -11.41
C ASN A 8 5.26 -25.77 -12.94
N ALA A 9 4.65 -26.75 -13.60
CA ALA A 9 4.64 -26.85 -15.05
C ALA A 9 3.97 -25.63 -15.70
N GLY A 10 2.86 -25.15 -15.15
CA GLY A 10 2.15 -23.97 -15.64
C GLY A 10 2.89 -22.64 -15.41
N VAL A 11 3.61 -22.53 -14.31
CA VAL A 11 4.37 -21.32 -13.94
C VAL A 11 5.71 -21.25 -14.65
N SER A 12 6.41 -22.37 -14.79
CA SER A 12 7.75 -22.43 -15.40
C SER A 12 7.75 -22.26 -16.92
N LYS A 13 6.63 -22.53 -17.58
CA LYS A 13 6.44 -22.29 -19.01
C LYS A 13 5.04 -21.77 -19.24
N SER A 14 4.92 -20.47 -19.44
CA SER A 14 3.64 -19.78 -19.65
C SER A 14 2.86 -20.30 -20.87
N LEU A 15 1.59 -19.92 -20.94
CA LEU A 15 0.74 -20.20 -22.10
C LEU A 15 1.34 -19.58 -23.35
N GLU A 16 1.79 -18.32 -23.29
CA GLU A 16 2.41 -17.58 -24.37
C GLU A 16 3.66 -18.30 -24.89
N ALA A 17 4.54 -18.74 -24.00
CA ALA A 17 5.74 -19.49 -24.37
C ALA A 17 5.45 -20.88 -24.95
N ARG A 18 4.33 -21.52 -24.57
CA ARG A 18 3.88 -22.79 -25.17
C ARG A 18 3.39 -22.60 -26.61
N PHE A 19 2.84 -21.42 -26.91
CA PHE A 19 2.41 -21.04 -28.26
C PHE A 19 3.50 -20.33 -29.09
N GLY A 20 4.74 -20.34 -28.61
CA GLY A 20 5.89 -19.91 -29.40
C GLY A 20 6.36 -18.48 -29.14
N ASP A 21 5.84 -17.78 -28.13
CA ASP A 21 6.39 -16.49 -27.72
C ASP A 21 7.79 -16.70 -27.12
N THR A 22 8.80 -16.16 -27.79
CA THR A 22 10.22 -16.22 -27.40
C THR A 22 10.71 -14.87 -26.85
N SER A 23 9.80 -13.90 -26.67
CA SER A 23 10.16 -12.60 -26.15
C SER A 23 10.67 -12.68 -24.71
N GLU A 24 11.39 -11.67 -24.30
CA GLU A 24 11.91 -11.57 -22.94
C GLU A 24 10.78 -11.68 -21.93
N PHE A 25 11.01 -12.42 -20.86
CA PHE A 25 10.04 -12.68 -19.79
C PHE A 25 8.76 -13.44 -20.21
N ALA A 26 8.68 -13.98 -21.43
CA ALA A 26 7.55 -14.82 -21.85
C ALA A 26 7.48 -16.15 -21.09
N LEU A 27 8.61 -16.68 -20.62
CA LEU A 27 8.67 -18.01 -20.00
C LEU A 27 7.88 -18.11 -18.70
N GLN A 28 7.96 -17.11 -17.85
CA GLN A 28 7.37 -17.16 -16.51
C GLN A 28 5.90 -16.76 -16.54
N GLY A 29 5.01 -17.71 -16.31
CA GLY A 29 3.58 -17.46 -16.10
C GLY A 29 3.29 -16.98 -14.68
N ALA A 30 2.14 -16.34 -14.49
CA ALA A 30 1.64 -15.98 -13.16
C ALA A 30 1.43 -17.23 -12.30
N GLY A 31 1.83 -17.14 -11.03
CA GLY A 31 1.76 -18.24 -10.06
C GLY A 31 0.37 -18.48 -9.49
N ASP A 32 -0.58 -17.57 -9.74
CA ASP A 32 -1.96 -17.63 -9.31
C ASP A 32 -2.84 -16.78 -10.21
N GLN A 33 -4.15 -16.94 -10.08
CA GLN A 33 -5.16 -16.06 -10.64
C GLN A 33 -5.62 -15.06 -9.59
N GLY A 34 -6.00 -13.86 -10.03
CA GLY A 34 -6.55 -12.84 -9.15
C GLY A 34 -6.29 -11.44 -9.67
N THR A 35 -6.95 -10.47 -9.03
CA THR A 35 -6.74 -9.06 -9.30
C THR A 35 -5.97 -8.44 -8.14
N VAL A 36 -4.91 -7.70 -8.46
CA VAL A 36 -4.14 -6.91 -7.51
C VAL A 36 -4.42 -5.44 -7.74
N TYR A 37 -4.29 -4.64 -6.68
CA TYR A 37 -4.59 -3.22 -6.73
C TYR A 37 -3.40 -2.38 -6.29
N GLY A 38 -3.25 -1.23 -6.97
CA GLY A 38 -2.40 -0.13 -6.57
C GLY A 38 -3.25 1.11 -6.33
N TYR A 39 -2.78 1.98 -5.44
CA TYR A 39 -3.45 3.24 -5.14
C TYR A 39 -2.43 4.32 -4.77
N ALA A 40 -2.76 5.56 -5.10
CA ALA A 40 -2.03 6.74 -4.66
C ALA A 40 -2.99 7.94 -4.60
N THR A 41 -2.70 8.86 -3.68
CA THR A 41 -3.39 10.14 -3.54
C THR A 41 -2.39 11.25 -3.23
N ASN A 42 -2.72 12.48 -3.53
CA ASN A 42 -1.87 13.63 -3.27
C ASN A 42 -1.99 14.19 -1.83
N GLU A 43 -2.77 13.54 -0.95
CA GLU A 43 -3.05 14.00 0.42
C GLU A 43 -1.80 14.08 1.30
N THR A 44 -0.81 13.23 1.04
CA THR A 44 0.40 13.15 1.85
C THR A 44 1.66 13.08 0.98
N PRO A 45 2.83 13.44 1.51
CA PRO A 45 4.10 13.25 0.79
C PRO A 45 4.38 11.80 0.39
N GLN A 46 3.87 10.85 1.17
CA GLN A 46 3.99 9.41 0.89
C GLN A 46 3.07 8.96 -0.27
N ARG A 47 2.18 9.82 -0.74
CA ARG A 47 1.13 9.48 -1.71
C ARG A 47 0.22 8.36 -1.20
N LEU A 48 -0.06 8.38 0.08
CA LEU A 48 -0.96 7.45 0.79
C LEU A 48 -2.08 8.24 1.47
N PRO A 49 -3.23 7.60 1.74
CA PRO A 49 -4.33 8.22 2.47
C PRO A 49 -3.89 8.74 3.84
N LEU A 50 -4.30 9.94 4.19
CA LEU A 50 -3.92 10.58 5.45
C LEU A 50 -4.30 9.76 6.70
N PRO A 51 -5.50 9.14 6.82
CA PRO A 51 -5.84 8.32 7.98
C PRO A 51 -4.87 7.15 8.19
N LEU A 52 -4.41 6.53 7.09
CA LEU A 52 -3.44 5.44 7.14
C LEU A 52 -2.07 5.93 7.61
N VAL A 53 -1.59 7.04 7.04
CA VAL A 53 -0.29 7.63 7.41
C VAL A 53 -0.29 8.01 8.89
N LEU A 54 -1.35 8.64 9.38
CA LEU A 54 -1.49 8.99 10.80
C LEU A 54 -1.54 7.75 11.71
N SER A 55 -2.24 6.70 11.30
CA SER A 55 -2.31 5.45 12.07
C SER A 55 -0.94 4.76 12.17
N HIS A 56 -0.16 4.73 11.07
CA HIS A 56 1.20 4.20 11.08
C HIS A 56 2.14 5.06 11.94
N GLU A 57 2.05 6.38 11.83
CA GLU A 57 2.87 7.32 12.62
C GLU A 57 2.59 7.17 14.13
N ILE A 58 1.33 7.04 14.52
CA ILE A 58 0.94 6.82 15.92
C ILE A 58 1.52 5.50 16.42
N CYS A 59 1.39 4.40 15.67
CA CYS A 59 1.95 3.10 16.05
C CYS A 59 3.48 3.14 16.15
N GLY A 60 4.16 3.80 15.20
CA GLY A 60 5.61 3.97 15.22
C GLY A 60 6.08 4.72 16.46
N ARG A 61 5.43 5.85 16.79
CA ARG A 61 5.74 6.64 17.99
C ARG A 61 5.48 5.90 19.29
N LEU A 62 4.44 5.06 19.36
CA LEU A 62 4.20 4.17 20.50
C LEU A 62 5.34 3.16 20.70
N ASP A 63 5.83 2.59 19.59
CA ASP A 63 6.95 1.66 19.62
C ASP A 63 8.25 2.33 20.08
N ASP A 64 8.51 3.55 19.60
CA ASP A 64 9.69 4.33 20.00
C ASP A 64 9.59 4.77 21.46
N ALA A 65 8.44 5.30 21.90
CA ALA A 65 8.20 5.69 23.29
C ALA A 65 8.34 4.52 24.27
N ARG A 66 8.01 3.29 23.83
CA ARG A 66 8.26 2.07 24.60
C ARG A 66 9.74 1.71 24.68
N LYS A 67 10.49 1.87 23.58
CA LYS A 67 11.93 1.50 23.49
C LYS A 67 12.80 2.47 24.27
N ASP A 68 12.51 3.77 24.17
CA ASP A 68 13.30 4.84 24.81
C ASP A 68 12.83 5.20 26.23
N GLY A 69 11.67 4.67 26.64
CA GLY A 69 11.12 4.90 27.96
C GLY A 69 10.36 6.23 28.12
N THR A 70 10.09 6.96 27.04
CA THR A 70 9.32 8.21 27.04
C THR A 70 7.95 8.02 27.68
N ILE A 71 7.31 6.87 27.44
CA ILE A 71 6.11 6.45 28.17
C ILE A 71 6.43 5.14 28.89
N SER A 72 6.56 5.24 30.21
CA SER A 72 6.84 4.06 31.03
C SER A 72 5.62 3.15 31.14
N GLY A 73 5.85 1.84 31.27
CA GLY A 73 4.79 0.87 31.53
C GLY A 73 3.91 0.52 30.33
N ILE A 74 4.18 0.99 29.10
CA ILE A 74 3.54 0.46 27.89
C ILE A 74 4.29 -0.74 27.34
N LYS A 75 3.58 -1.63 26.61
CA LYS A 75 4.10 -2.88 26.04
C LYS A 75 3.94 -2.89 24.51
N SER A 76 4.27 -4.02 23.90
CA SER A 76 4.43 -4.10 22.43
C SER A 76 3.14 -4.31 21.66
N ASP A 77 2.04 -4.71 22.30
CA ASP A 77 0.76 -4.91 21.61
C ASP A 77 -0.04 -3.61 21.55
N GLY A 78 -0.38 -3.19 20.36
CA GLY A 78 -1.12 -1.94 20.18
C GLY A 78 -1.78 -1.83 18.82
N LYS A 79 -2.74 -0.91 18.72
CA LYS A 79 -3.49 -0.57 17.52
C LYS A 79 -3.77 0.92 17.49
N ALA A 80 -3.82 1.50 16.29
CA ALA A 80 -4.31 2.85 16.07
C ALA A 80 -5.33 2.85 14.91
N GLN A 81 -6.35 3.67 15.08
CA GLN A 81 -7.33 3.98 14.04
C GLN A 81 -7.56 5.48 14.03
N VAL A 82 -7.62 6.07 12.83
CA VAL A 82 -7.84 7.51 12.66
C VAL A 82 -9.00 7.75 11.70
N THR A 83 -9.92 8.61 12.10
CA THR A 83 -11.00 9.10 11.24
C THR A 83 -10.69 10.55 10.86
N VAL A 84 -10.69 10.81 9.55
CA VAL A 84 -10.46 12.13 8.98
C VAL A 84 -11.72 12.56 8.24
N ARG A 85 -12.13 13.81 8.46
CA ARG A 85 -13.20 14.44 7.70
C ARG A 85 -12.63 15.10 6.46
N TYR A 86 -13.33 14.91 5.35
CA TYR A 86 -13.03 15.50 4.06
C TYR A 86 -14.09 16.53 3.69
N ASP A 87 -13.70 17.54 2.94
CA ASP A 87 -14.63 18.49 2.33
C ASP A 87 -15.24 17.95 1.03
N ALA A 88 -16.08 18.77 0.39
CA ALA A 88 -16.73 18.41 -0.87
C ALA A 88 -15.75 18.27 -2.05
N ALA A 89 -14.54 18.80 -1.93
CA ALA A 89 -13.47 18.67 -2.92
C ALA A 89 -12.54 17.46 -2.65
N GLY A 90 -12.86 16.63 -1.65
CA GLY A 90 -12.05 15.47 -1.26
C GLY A 90 -10.77 15.83 -0.51
N GLN A 91 -10.67 17.07 0.06
CA GLN A 91 -9.49 17.45 0.83
C GLN A 91 -9.68 17.16 2.32
N PRO A 92 -8.67 16.63 3.02
CA PRO A 92 -8.76 16.39 4.45
C PRO A 92 -8.79 17.70 5.23
N VAL A 93 -9.81 17.89 6.09
CA VAL A 93 -10.06 19.16 6.80
C VAL A 93 -10.02 19.04 8.31
N ALA A 94 -10.23 17.87 8.89
CA ALA A 94 -10.14 17.67 10.32
C ALA A 94 -9.85 16.22 10.69
N VAL A 95 -9.06 16.02 11.75
CA VAL A 95 -9.00 14.74 12.46
C VAL A 95 -10.20 14.70 13.41
N GLU A 96 -11.14 13.81 13.15
CA GLU A 96 -12.37 13.70 13.96
C GLU A 96 -12.18 12.79 15.15
N THR A 97 -11.69 11.57 14.92
CA THR A 97 -11.54 10.59 15.99
C THR A 97 -10.21 9.87 15.87
N VAL A 98 -9.52 9.68 16.98
CA VAL A 98 -8.34 8.82 17.10
C VAL A 98 -8.59 7.79 18.17
N VAL A 99 -8.53 6.51 17.80
CA VAL A 99 -8.62 5.39 18.74
C VAL A 99 -7.24 4.75 18.86
N VAL A 100 -6.74 4.65 20.10
CA VAL A 100 -5.49 3.98 20.43
C VAL A 100 -5.75 2.89 21.44
N SER A 101 -5.38 1.66 21.12
CA SER A 101 -5.33 0.57 22.10
C SER A 101 -3.86 0.20 22.29
N ILE A 102 -3.38 0.24 23.54
CA ILE A 102 -1.99 -0.08 23.87
C ILE A 102 -1.92 -0.90 25.15
N GLN A 103 -1.23 -2.03 25.07
CA GLN A 103 -0.97 -2.88 26.23
C GLN A 103 -0.11 -2.14 27.24
N HIS A 104 -0.45 -2.25 28.54
CA HIS A 104 0.25 -1.55 29.62
C HIS A 104 0.37 -2.40 30.90
N ASP A 105 1.20 -1.95 31.82
CA ASP A 105 1.34 -2.56 33.15
C ASP A 105 0.10 -2.27 34.00
N ALA A 106 -0.24 -3.21 34.90
CA ALA A 106 -1.41 -3.07 35.75
C ALA A 106 -1.30 -1.90 36.74
N THR A 107 -0.08 -1.42 37.00
CA THR A 107 0.17 -0.26 37.89
C THR A 107 -0.07 1.09 37.21
N LYS A 108 -0.18 1.16 35.88
CA LYS A 108 -0.44 2.38 35.15
C LYS A 108 -1.94 2.63 35.04
N THR A 109 -2.40 3.79 35.50
CA THR A 109 -3.81 4.14 35.39
C THR A 109 -4.21 4.50 33.96
N LEU A 110 -5.49 4.34 33.62
CA LEU A 110 -6.01 4.69 32.29
C LEU A 110 -5.95 6.20 32.03
N ASP A 111 -6.15 7.03 33.08
CA ASP A 111 -6.09 8.49 32.94
C ASP A 111 -4.68 8.98 32.64
N GLU A 112 -3.66 8.46 33.35
CA GLU A 112 -2.25 8.74 33.04
C GLU A 112 -1.90 8.32 31.62
N LEU A 113 -2.26 7.07 31.23
CA LEU A 113 -2.01 6.56 29.93
C LEU A 113 -2.66 7.41 28.83
N ALA A 114 -3.92 7.81 29.02
CA ALA A 114 -4.66 8.64 28.08
C ALA A 114 -4.01 10.03 27.92
N ALA A 115 -3.60 10.66 29.01
CA ALA A 115 -2.94 11.97 29.00
C ALA A 115 -1.60 11.91 28.24
N GLU A 116 -0.77 10.90 28.52
CA GLU A 116 0.53 10.71 27.87
C GLU A 116 0.37 10.37 26.38
N VAL A 117 -0.49 9.43 26.01
CA VAL A 117 -0.75 9.07 24.60
C VAL A 117 -1.26 10.28 23.83
N LYS A 118 -2.18 11.06 24.38
CA LYS A 118 -2.68 12.27 23.72
C LYS A 118 -1.58 13.28 23.44
N THR A 119 -0.77 13.59 24.48
CA THR A 119 0.20 14.69 24.39
C THR A 119 1.52 14.31 23.74
N LEU A 120 2.00 13.08 23.96
CA LEU A 120 3.33 12.65 23.51
C LEU A 120 3.29 11.87 22.20
N ILE A 121 2.14 11.29 21.84
CA ILE A 121 2.00 10.45 20.64
C ILE A 121 1.06 11.09 19.61
N VAL A 122 -0.24 11.24 19.94
CA VAL A 122 -1.26 11.64 18.96
C VAL A 122 -1.04 13.08 18.47
N ALA A 123 -0.89 14.03 19.36
CA ALA A 123 -0.73 15.42 18.96
C ALA A 123 0.54 15.65 18.11
N PRO A 124 1.74 15.11 18.45
CA PRO A 124 2.90 15.21 17.61
C PRO A 124 2.79 14.45 16.28
N ALA A 125 2.08 13.32 16.23
CA ALA A 125 1.86 12.57 15.00
C ALA A 125 0.99 13.33 13.98
N CYS A 126 -0.06 13.98 14.47
CA CYS A 126 -0.99 14.72 13.63
C CYS A 126 -0.47 16.09 13.18
N LYS A 127 0.36 16.74 14.02
CA LYS A 127 0.81 18.13 13.81
C LYS A 127 1.40 18.45 12.44
N PRO A 128 2.22 17.60 11.80
CA PRO A 128 2.79 17.89 10.48
C PRO A 128 1.80 17.89 9.33
N TYR A 129 0.66 17.23 9.50
CA TYR A 129 -0.36 17.01 8.47
C TYR A 129 -1.62 17.83 8.74
N LEU A 130 -2.31 17.46 9.79
CA LEU A 130 -3.58 18.04 10.19
C LEU A 130 -3.66 18.04 11.73
N PRO A 131 -3.35 19.17 12.41
CA PRO A 131 -3.33 19.24 13.84
C PRO A 131 -4.68 18.86 14.49
N ILE A 132 -4.63 18.18 15.62
CA ILE A 132 -5.82 17.92 16.42
C ILE A 132 -6.39 19.23 16.96
N SER A 133 -7.71 19.31 17.09
CA SER A 133 -8.46 20.44 17.66
C SER A 133 -9.12 20.07 19.00
N ALA A 134 -9.84 21.01 19.59
CA ALA A 134 -10.66 20.75 20.77
C ALA A 134 -11.83 19.78 20.49
N ASP A 135 -12.27 19.72 19.23
CA ASP A 135 -13.35 18.85 18.79
C ASP A 135 -12.88 17.44 18.41
N THR A 136 -11.55 17.20 18.37
CA THR A 136 -11.01 15.87 18.07
C THR A 136 -11.24 14.92 19.24
N GLU A 137 -12.00 13.87 19.01
CA GLU A 137 -12.22 12.82 20.00
C GLU A 137 -11.00 11.88 20.05
N ILE A 138 -10.42 11.68 21.24
CA ILE A 138 -9.27 10.77 21.44
C ILE A 138 -9.65 9.71 22.46
N LEU A 139 -9.76 8.48 21.99
CA LEU A 139 -10.14 7.30 22.79
C LEU A 139 -8.90 6.42 23.02
N VAL A 140 -8.43 6.37 24.26
CA VAL A 140 -7.30 5.50 24.64
C VAL A 140 -7.82 4.35 25.49
N ASN A 141 -7.58 3.12 25.05
CA ASN A 141 -8.07 1.90 25.69
C ASN A 141 -9.57 1.98 26.06
N PRO A 142 -10.48 2.27 25.13
CA PRO A 142 -11.90 2.48 25.45
C PRO A 142 -12.57 1.22 26.02
N SER A 143 -11.97 0.05 25.87
CA SER A 143 -12.42 -1.20 26.48
C SER A 143 -11.97 -1.37 27.95
N GLY A 144 -11.18 -0.44 28.49
CA GLY A 144 -10.61 -0.53 29.83
C GLY A 144 -9.20 -1.10 29.87
N LEU A 145 -8.88 -1.85 30.92
CA LEU A 145 -7.53 -2.38 31.14
C LEU A 145 -7.09 -3.32 30.00
N PHE A 146 -5.85 -3.10 29.51
CA PHE A 146 -5.22 -3.95 28.51
C PHE A 146 -3.84 -4.42 29.01
N THR A 147 -3.85 -5.29 30.01
CA THR A 147 -2.62 -5.79 30.65
C THR A 147 -2.10 -7.11 30.05
N VAL A 148 -2.98 -7.90 29.43
CA VAL A 148 -2.63 -9.14 28.75
C VAL A 148 -2.77 -8.94 27.26
N GLY A 149 -1.67 -9.09 26.50
CA GLY A 149 -1.63 -8.89 25.06
C GLY A 149 -0.64 -9.81 24.37
N GLY A 150 -0.41 -9.56 23.07
CA GLY A 150 0.46 -10.34 22.23
C GLY A 150 -0.01 -11.78 22.03
N SER A 151 0.89 -12.68 21.76
CA SER A 151 0.59 -14.10 21.47
C SER A 151 -0.07 -14.85 22.63
N LYS A 152 0.00 -14.31 23.85
CA LYS A 152 -0.68 -14.87 25.02
C LYS A 152 -2.20 -14.61 24.97
N ALA A 153 -2.61 -13.48 24.43
CA ALA A 153 -4.02 -13.11 24.29
C ALA A 153 -4.62 -13.61 22.98
N ASP A 154 -3.90 -13.39 21.88
CA ASP A 154 -4.35 -13.75 20.53
C ASP A 154 -3.15 -14.11 19.65
N THR A 155 -3.23 -15.25 18.97
CA THR A 155 -2.16 -15.70 18.07
C THR A 155 -2.29 -15.02 16.71
N GLY A 156 -1.37 -14.08 16.44
CA GLY A 156 -1.22 -13.44 15.14
C GLY A 156 -0.46 -14.34 14.13
N LEU A 157 -0.76 -14.15 12.86
CA LEU A 157 -0.05 -14.74 11.73
C LEU A 157 0.25 -13.66 10.70
N THR A 158 1.37 -13.83 9.97
CA THR A 158 1.73 -12.97 8.83
C THR A 158 0.62 -12.96 7.78
N GLY A 159 0.31 -11.80 7.23
CA GLY A 159 -0.67 -11.64 6.15
C GLY A 159 -2.12 -11.69 6.60
N ARG A 160 -2.42 -11.44 7.87
CA ARG A 160 -3.79 -11.32 8.41
C ARG A 160 -4.25 -9.88 8.65
N LYS A 161 -3.45 -8.90 8.23
CA LYS A 161 -3.75 -7.46 8.35
C LYS A 161 -3.57 -6.76 7.00
N LEU A 162 -4.26 -7.26 5.97
CA LEU A 162 -4.11 -6.82 4.58
C LEU A 162 -4.38 -5.32 4.38
N MET A 163 -5.32 -4.76 5.12
CA MET A 163 -5.62 -3.32 5.05
C MET A 163 -4.50 -2.48 5.67
N VAL A 164 -3.90 -2.95 6.78
CA VAL A 164 -2.71 -2.32 7.38
C VAL A 164 -1.51 -2.41 6.43
N ASP A 165 -1.35 -3.52 5.73
CA ASP A 165 -0.25 -3.75 4.79
C ASP A 165 -0.35 -2.86 3.55
N THR A 166 -1.53 -2.32 3.22
CA THR A 166 -1.82 -1.60 1.97
C THR A 166 -2.34 -0.17 2.20
N TYR A 167 -3.64 0.06 2.06
CA TYR A 167 -4.23 1.41 1.99
C TYR A 167 -5.26 1.70 3.08
N GLY A 168 -5.29 0.92 4.16
CA GLY A 168 -6.18 1.16 5.30
C GLY A 168 -7.67 0.93 5.03
N GLY A 169 -8.02 0.26 3.92
CA GLY A 169 -9.41 0.04 3.51
C GLY A 169 -10.00 1.17 2.66
N LEU A 170 -9.18 2.18 2.30
CA LEU A 170 -9.60 3.31 1.46
C LEU A 170 -9.44 3.04 -0.04
N ALA A 171 -8.83 1.92 -0.41
CA ALA A 171 -8.76 1.40 -1.76
C ALA A 171 -9.11 -0.10 -1.76
N PRO A 172 -9.54 -0.67 -2.90
CA PRO A 172 -9.78 -2.10 -3.04
C PRO A 172 -8.53 -2.93 -2.72
N HIS A 173 -8.77 -4.19 -2.35
CA HIS A 173 -7.71 -5.18 -2.11
C HIS A 173 -8.07 -6.51 -2.78
N GLY A 174 -7.10 -7.16 -3.43
CA GLY A 174 -7.32 -8.44 -4.11
C GLY A 174 -7.38 -9.65 -3.18
N GLY A 175 -7.13 -9.48 -1.89
CA GLY A 175 -7.18 -10.54 -0.87
C GLY A 175 -5.85 -11.28 -0.66
N GLY A 176 -4.84 -11.04 -1.49
CA GLY A 176 -3.54 -11.71 -1.40
C GLY A 176 -2.59 -11.04 -0.40
N ALA A 177 -2.05 -11.81 0.56
CA ALA A 177 -1.02 -11.35 1.47
C ALA A 177 0.33 -11.17 0.77
N PHE A 178 1.17 -10.26 1.27
CA PHE A 178 2.51 -10.00 0.73
C PHE A 178 3.60 -10.76 1.49
N SER A 179 3.76 -10.47 2.78
CA SER A 179 4.79 -11.08 3.62
C SER A 179 4.62 -12.60 3.68
N GLY A 180 5.74 -13.34 3.61
CA GLY A 180 5.76 -14.79 3.53
C GLY A 180 5.70 -15.36 2.11
N LYS A 181 5.38 -14.55 1.10
CA LYS A 181 5.41 -14.93 -0.32
C LYS A 181 6.72 -14.46 -0.97
N ASP A 182 7.29 -15.27 -1.84
CA ASP A 182 8.38 -14.86 -2.71
C ASP A 182 7.87 -14.01 -3.89
N ALA A 183 8.80 -13.40 -4.64
CA ALA A 183 8.48 -12.46 -5.72
C ALA A 183 7.75 -13.10 -6.91
N SER A 184 7.76 -14.43 -7.06
CA SER A 184 7.04 -15.12 -8.14
C SER A 184 5.51 -15.07 -7.95
N LYS A 185 5.04 -14.70 -6.76
CA LYS A 185 3.62 -14.56 -6.45
C LYS A 185 3.13 -13.17 -6.85
N VAL A 186 2.23 -13.12 -7.83
CA VAL A 186 1.68 -11.87 -8.37
C VAL A 186 0.89 -11.06 -7.33
N ASP A 187 0.34 -11.69 -6.31
CA ASP A 187 -0.26 -10.99 -5.15
C ASP A 187 0.71 -9.95 -4.57
N ARG A 188 1.99 -10.26 -4.55
CA ARG A 188 3.04 -9.36 -4.06
C ARG A 188 3.63 -8.52 -5.17
N SER A 189 4.25 -9.13 -6.18
CA SER A 189 4.96 -8.42 -7.25
C SER A 189 4.02 -7.54 -8.07
N GLY A 190 2.84 -8.05 -8.44
CA GLY A 190 1.83 -7.29 -9.17
C GLY A 190 1.28 -6.12 -8.38
N ALA A 191 1.01 -6.29 -7.08
CA ALA A 191 0.55 -5.19 -6.23
C ALA A 191 1.62 -4.09 -6.07
N TYR A 192 2.90 -4.44 -5.99
CA TYR A 192 3.99 -3.45 -5.95
C TYR A 192 4.11 -2.68 -7.27
N MET A 193 3.97 -3.35 -8.41
CA MET A 193 3.94 -2.66 -9.70
C MET A 193 2.70 -1.78 -9.84
N ALA A 194 1.53 -2.25 -9.44
CA ALA A 194 0.31 -1.45 -9.44
C ALA A 194 0.46 -0.18 -8.57
N ARG A 195 1.13 -0.30 -7.40
CA ARG A 195 1.47 0.85 -6.56
C ARG A 195 2.40 1.84 -7.28
N LEU A 196 3.45 1.37 -7.92
CA LEU A 196 4.38 2.22 -8.67
C LEU A 196 3.65 2.99 -9.77
N ILE A 197 2.79 2.33 -10.53
CA ILE A 197 2.01 2.96 -11.60
C ILE A 197 1.10 4.07 -11.03
N ALA A 198 0.29 3.74 -10.00
CA ALA A 198 -0.62 4.70 -9.38
C ALA A 198 0.14 5.92 -8.84
N LYS A 199 1.25 5.66 -8.14
CA LYS A 199 2.10 6.72 -7.59
C LYS A 199 2.72 7.58 -8.69
N THR A 200 3.16 6.99 -9.80
CA THR A 200 3.74 7.75 -10.91
C THR A 200 2.72 8.68 -11.55
N ILE A 201 1.47 8.24 -11.72
CA ILE A 201 0.38 9.09 -12.24
C ILE A 201 0.15 10.29 -11.34
N VAL A 202 0.09 10.09 -10.02
CA VAL A 202 -0.13 11.19 -9.07
C VAL A 202 1.10 12.11 -9.00
N ASP A 203 2.31 11.57 -8.94
CA ASP A 203 3.55 12.36 -8.88
C ASP A 203 3.82 13.13 -10.20
N SER A 204 3.30 12.65 -11.32
CA SER A 204 3.37 13.36 -12.60
C SER A 204 2.38 14.52 -12.70
N GLY A 205 1.44 14.66 -11.76
CA GLY A 205 0.38 15.65 -11.78
C GLY A 205 -0.77 15.34 -12.75
N LEU A 206 -0.81 14.15 -13.34
CA LEU A 206 -1.84 13.72 -14.28
C LEU A 206 -3.19 13.41 -13.60
N ALA A 207 -3.18 13.16 -12.29
CA ALA A 207 -4.35 13.01 -11.45
C ALA A 207 -4.02 13.35 -9.99
N GLN A 208 -5.05 13.69 -9.20
CA GLN A 208 -4.89 13.87 -7.75
C GLN A 208 -4.97 12.54 -7.01
N GLU A 209 -5.69 11.60 -7.57
CA GLU A 209 -5.95 10.27 -7.03
C GLU A 209 -5.94 9.25 -8.16
N CYS A 210 -5.40 8.06 -7.90
CA CYS A 210 -5.31 7.02 -8.92
C CYS A 210 -5.40 5.63 -8.30
N GLN A 211 -6.30 4.82 -8.84
CA GLN A 211 -6.42 3.40 -8.58
C GLN A 211 -5.98 2.62 -9.82
N VAL A 212 -5.20 1.57 -9.61
CA VAL A 212 -4.74 0.65 -10.65
C VAL A 212 -5.22 -0.76 -10.31
N ALA A 213 -5.78 -1.46 -11.29
CA ALA A 213 -6.11 -2.88 -11.16
C ALA A 213 -5.40 -3.69 -12.24
N ILE A 214 -4.74 -4.78 -11.84
CA ILE A 214 -4.08 -5.73 -12.73
C ILE A 214 -4.60 -7.13 -12.42
N SER A 215 -5.20 -7.80 -13.41
CA SER A 215 -5.73 -9.15 -13.25
C SER A 215 -4.83 -10.16 -13.95
N TYR A 216 -4.51 -11.24 -13.27
CA TYR A 216 -3.70 -12.35 -13.78
C TYR A 216 -4.50 -13.65 -13.84
N ALA A 217 -4.12 -14.53 -14.75
CA ALA A 217 -4.57 -15.91 -14.80
C ALA A 217 -3.36 -16.84 -14.59
N ILE A 218 -3.54 -17.88 -13.78
CA ILE A 218 -2.47 -18.85 -13.51
C ILE A 218 -1.88 -19.38 -14.80
N GLY A 219 -0.57 -19.42 -14.91
CA GLY A 219 0.15 -19.93 -16.08
C GLY A 219 0.20 -18.99 -17.28
N LYS A 220 -0.43 -17.80 -17.25
CA LYS A 220 -0.25 -16.77 -18.28
C LYS A 220 0.84 -15.77 -17.88
N ALA A 221 1.63 -15.33 -18.87
CA ALA A 221 2.60 -14.25 -18.67
C ALA A 221 1.93 -12.87 -18.76
N ASP A 222 1.09 -12.66 -19.76
CA ASP A 222 0.37 -11.40 -19.92
C ASP A 222 -0.81 -11.29 -18.95
N PRO A 223 -1.08 -10.11 -18.34
CA PRO A 223 -2.27 -9.91 -17.58
C PRO A 223 -3.52 -10.05 -18.46
N VAL A 224 -4.61 -10.55 -17.89
CA VAL A 224 -5.90 -10.68 -18.59
C VAL A 224 -6.72 -9.39 -18.55
N ALA A 225 -6.43 -8.49 -17.60
CA ALA A 225 -6.97 -7.14 -17.55
C ALA A 225 -5.97 -6.19 -16.89
N PHE A 226 -5.99 -4.93 -17.33
CA PHE A 226 -5.25 -3.82 -16.75
C PHE A 226 -6.06 -2.56 -16.93
N THR A 227 -6.38 -1.88 -15.83
CA THR A 227 -7.18 -0.66 -15.83
C THR A 227 -6.64 0.37 -14.85
N ILE A 228 -6.80 1.63 -15.22
CA ILE A 228 -6.55 2.79 -14.37
C ILE A 228 -7.90 3.50 -14.18
N ASP A 229 -8.15 3.97 -12.96
CA ASP A 229 -9.28 4.79 -12.58
C ASP A 229 -8.75 5.96 -11.75
N THR A 230 -8.91 7.16 -12.24
CA THR A 230 -8.49 8.40 -11.57
C THR A 230 -9.57 8.97 -10.67
N LEU A 231 -10.68 8.26 -10.50
CA LEU A 231 -11.82 8.66 -9.66
C LEU A 231 -12.34 10.06 -10.02
N GLY A 232 -12.24 10.42 -11.31
CA GLY A 232 -12.66 11.71 -11.84
C GLY A 232 -11.67 12.87 -11.64
N SER A 233 -10.49 12.61 -11.06
CA SER A 233 -9.46 13.63 -10.83
C SER A 233 -8.44 13.77 -11.96
N GLY A 234 -8.54 12.96 -13.02
CA GLY A 234 -7.58 12.90 -14.11
C GLY A 234 -7.67 14.08 -15.08
N GLU A 235 -6.52 14.55 -15.54
CA GLU A 235 -6.39 15.55 -16.62
C GLU A 235 -6.75 14.95 -17.99
N TYR A 236 -6.48 13.65 -18.17
CA TYR A 236 -6.78 12.86 -19.35
C TYR A 236 -7.77 11.76 -19.01
N SER A 237 -8.42 11.17 -20.03
CA SER A 237 -9.31 10.04 -19.81
C SER A 237 -8.52 8.83 -19.28
N ASP A 238 -9.18 8.04 -18.43
CA ASP A 238 -8.58 6.82 -17.86
C ASP A 238 -8.11 5.82 -18.94
N LYS A 239 -8.75 5.85 -20.12
CA LYS A 239 -8.33 5.05 -21.27
C LYS A 239 -6.96 5.47 -21.78
N ILE A 240 -6.72 6.78 -21.99
CA ILE A 240 -5.41 7.31 -22.42
C ILE A 240 -4.34 6.96 -21.39
N LEU A 241 -4.62 7.17 -20.11
CA LEU A 241 -3.70 6.85 -19.02
C LEU A 241 -3.39 5.34 -18.97
N THR A 242 -4.38 4.49 -19.21
CA THR A 242 -4.22 3.03 -19.23
C THR A 242 -3.30 2.60 -20.38
N GLU A 243 -3.50 3.10 -21.59
CA GLU A 243 -2.65 2.75 -22.75
C GLU A 243 -1.21 3.28 -22.57
N ALA A 244 -1.06 4.52 -22.13
CA ALA A 244 0.25 5.10 -21.85
C ALA A 244 1.02 4.32 -20.76
N ALA A 245 0.35 3.93 -19.68
CA ALA A 245 0.97 3.14 -18.63
C ALA A 245 1.32 1.73 -19.10
N ARG A 246 0.54 1.12 -19.97
CA ARG A 246 0.84 -0.18 -20.59
C ARG A 246 2.11 -0.14 -21.44
N GLU A 247 2.40 0.98 -22.08
CA GLU A 247 3.63 1.18 -22.86
C GLU A 247 4.86 1.32 -21.94
N VAL A 248 4.72 2.02 -20.82
CA VAL A 248 5.85 2.42 -19.95
C VAL A 248 6.20 1.36 -18.92
N PHE A 249 5.22 0.64 -18.38
CA PHE A 249 5.45 -0.27 -17.26
C PHE A 249 5.36 -1.73 -17.67
N PRO A 250 6.31 -2.57 -17.21
CA PRO A 250 6.23 -4.00 -17.46
C PRO A 250 5.11 -4.60 -16.61
N LEU A 251 4.28 -5.45 -17.22
CA LEU A 251 3.16 -6.10 -16.54
C LEU A 251 3.32 -7.62 -16.44
N ARG A 252 4.29 -8.23 -17.12
CA ARG A 252 4.61 -9.67 -17.03
C ARG A 252 5.30 -9.96 -15.69
N PRO A 253 4.98 -11.03 -14.96
CA PRO A 253 5.54 -11.32 -13.64
C PRO A 253 7.08 -11.32 -13.61
N GLY A 254 7.73 -11.95 -14.59
CA GLY A 254 9.19 -11.98 -14.70
C GLY A 254 9.79 -10.58 -14.87
N ALA A 255 9.20 -9.75 -15.71
CA ALA A 255 9.63 -8.38 -15.97
C ALA A 255 9.43 -7.47 -14.74
N ILE A 256 8.33 -7.64 -14.02
CA ILE A 256 8.09 -6.92 -12.75
C ILE A 256 9.17 -7.25 -11.71
N ILE A 257 9.47 -8.54 -11.56
CA ILE A 257 10.49 -9.00 -10.60
C ILE A 257 11.86 -8.38 -10.91
N ASP A 258 12.20 -8.30 -12.17
CA ASP A 258 13.46 -7.71 -12.62
C ASP A 258 13.48 -6.19 -12.43
N ALA A 259 12.48 -5.49 -12.95
CA ALA A 259 12.36 -4.04 -12.86
C ALA A 259 12.33 -3.52 -11.42
N LEU A 260 11.70 -4.24 -10.50
CA LEU A 260 11.62 -3.86 -9.08
C LEU A 260 12.73 -4.48 -8.23
N GLY A 261 13.66 -5.25 -8.81
CA GLY A 261 14.78 -5.85 -8.09
C GLY A 261 14.33 -6.82 -6.99
N LEU A 262 13.21 -7.51 -7.14
CA LEU A 262 12.56 -8.28 -6.06
C LEU A 262 13.29 -9.57 -5.68
N ARG A 263 14.39 -9.92 -6.35
CA ARG A 263 15.27 -11.04 -5.92
C ARG A 263 16.30 -10.63 -4.88
N ALA A 264 16.51 -9.32 -4.69
CA ALA A 264 17.45 -8.81 -3.70
C ALA A 264 16.95 -9.05 -2.26
N PRO A 265 17.85 -9.30 -1.29
CA PRO A 265 17.48 -9.39 0.13
C PRO A 265 17.08 -8.04 0.71
N GLY A 266 16.47 -8.04 1.92
CA GLY A 266 16.15 -6.80 2.63
C GLY A 266 14.66 -6.57 2.89
N TYR A 267 13.86 -7.62 2.74
CA TYR A 267 12.40 -7.58 2.92
C TYR A 267 11.93 -7.17 4.33
N THR A 268 12.77 -7.29 5.34
CA THR A 268 12.47 -6.88 6.72
C THR A 268 12.28 -5.38 6.87
N ARG A 269 12.86 -4.55 5.99
CA ARG A 269 12.80 -3.09 6.08
C ARG A 269 11.40 -2.50 5.88
N TYR A 270 10.49 -3.24 5.27
CA TYR A 270 9.13 -2.81 4.93
C TYR A 270 8.06 -3.84 5.28
N SER A 271 8.33 -4.65 6.31
CA SER A 271 7.37 -5.62 6.83
C SER A 271 6.58 -5.10 8.03
N THR A 272 6.83 -3.85 8.45
CA THR A 272 6.14 -3.14 9.54
C THR A 272 5.55 -1.83 9.02
N TYR A 273 4.39 -1.44 9.54
CA TYR A 273 3.67 -0.20 9.16
C TYR A 273 3.37 -0.12 7.66
N GLY A 274 2.90 -1.24 7.09
CA GLY A 274 2.56 -1.38 5.68
C GLY A 274 3.76 -1.62 4.75
N HIS A 275 3.47 -1.91 3.50
CA HIS A 275 4.46 -2.18 2.46
C HIS A 275 4.72 -0.98 1.54
N PHE A 276 3.96 0.11 1.71
CA PHE A 276 4.01 1.31 0.86
C PHE A 276 4.41 2.55 1.65
N GLY A 277 4.91 3.56 0.95
CA GLY A 277 5.32 4.84 1.53
C GLY A 277 6.72 4.87 2.14
N HIS A 278 7.49 3.79 2.07
CA HIS A 278 8.86 3.74 2.58
C HIS A 278 9.85 4.22 1.54
N ALA A 279 10.67 5.20 1.89
CA ALA A 279 11.71 5.73 0.99
C ALA A 279 12.74 4.67 0.59
N GLY A 280 13.24 4.78 -0.64
CA GLY A 280 14.31 3.92 -1.17
C GLY A 280 13.85 2.54 -1.65
N LEU A 281 12.56 2.29 -1.74
CA LEU A 281 12.01 1.08 -2.37
C LEU A 281 11.75 1.33 -3.86
N HIS A 282 12.02 0.32 -4.70
CA HIS A 282 11.87 0.48 -6.16
C HIS A 282 10.44 0.81 -6.57
N TRP A 283 9.43 0.23 -5.92
CA TRP A 283 8.01 0.54 -6.19
C TRP A 283 7.52 1.87 -5.61
N GLU A 284 8.37 2.59 -4.91
CA GLU A 284 8.13 3.98 -4.49
C GLU A 284 8.92 5.00 -5.33
N ASN A 285 9.79 4.55 -6.24
CA ASN A 285 10.63 5.41 -7.09
C ASN A 285 9.87 5.84 -8.37
N SER A 286 8.75 6.53 -8.22
CA SER A 286 7.90 7.02 -9.30
C SER A 286 8.59 8.03 -10.22
N PHE A 287 9.46 8.89 -9.67
CA PHE A 287 10.11 9.96 -10.42
C PHE A 287 10.96 9.46 -11.59
N ALA A 288 11.49 8.24 -11.52
CA ALA A 288 12.22 7.63 -12.63
C ALA A 288 11.35 7.39 -13.87
N HIS A 289 10.03 7.41 -13.74
CA HIS A 289 9.08 7.07 -14.81
C HIS A 289 8.21 8.26 -15.26
N VAL A 290 8.25 9.39 -14.56
CA VAL A 290 7.37 10.56 -14.81
C VAL A 290 7.49 11.07 -16.24
N ASP A 291 8.71 11.30 -16.73
CA ASP A 291 8.92 11.86 -18.07
C ASP A 291 8.48 10.89 -19.18
N ALA A 292 8.78 9.61 -19.02
CA ALA A 292 8.34 8.56 -19.95
C ALA A 292 6.81 8.47 -20.00
N LEU A 293 6.15 8.51 -18.84
CA LEU A 293 4.69 8.46 -18.77
C LEU A 293 4.05 9.69 -19.41
N LYS A 294 4.52 10.90 -19.11
CA LYS A 294 4.01 12.14 -19.71
C LYS A 294 4.13 12.13 -21.23
N LYS A 295 5.27 11.66 -21.75
CA LYS A 295 5.48 11.53 -23.19
C LYS A 295 4.48 10.55 -23.82
N ALA A 296 4.31 9.36 -23.24
CA ALA A 296 3.36 8.36 -23.72
C ALA A 296 1.92 8.89 -23.69
N VAL A 297 1.51 9.56 -22.61
CA VAL A 297 0.17 10.18 -22.50
C VAL A 297 -0.05 11.20 -23.62
N THR A 298 0.92 12.07 -23.90
CA THR A 298 0.83 13.04 -24.97
C THR A 298 0.65 12.39 -26.33
N THR A 299 1.41 11.31 -26.60
CA THR A 299 1.30 10.54 -27.85
C THR A 299 -0.09 9.95 -28.04
N HIS A 300 -0.60 9.22 -27.04
CA HIS A 300 -1.93 8.60 -27.10
C HIS A 300 -3.07 9.60 -27.15
N ALA A 301 -2.92 10.78 -26.52
CA ALA A 301 -3.90 11.85 -26.61
C ALA A 301 -4.01 12.43 -28.03
N HIS A 302 -2.89 12.60 -28.73
CA HIS A 302 -2.88 13.05 -30.13
C HIS A 302 -3.49 12.02 -31.07
N GLU A 303 -3.19 10.75 -30.91
CA GLU A 303 -3.76 9.66 -31.72
C GLU A 303 -5.28 9.58 -31.56
N THR A 304 -5.78 9.72 -30.33
CA THR A 304 -7.22 9.68 -30.05
C THR A 304 -7.95 10.84 -30.72
N ASN A 305 -7.37 12.04 -30.72
CA ASN A 305 -7.97 13.23 -31.38
C ASN A 305 -7.90 13.16 -32.91
N ALA A 306 -6.94 12.46 -33.48
CA ALA A 306 -6.82 12.30 -34.94
C ALA A 306 -7.84 11.30 -35.54
N HIS A 307 -8.49 10.50 -34.71
CA HIS A 307 -9.49 9.50 -35.12
C HIS A 307 -10.94 9.91 -34.80
N GLN A 308 -11.18 11.11 -34.23
CA GLN A 308 -12.47 11.75 -34.07
C GLN A 308 -12.75 12.79 -35.18
#